data_1555b574194bf4c0c30bb238a809f626
#
_entry.id   1555b574194bf4c0c30bb238a809f626
#
_cell.length_a   1.000
_cell.length_b   1.000
_cell.length_c   1.000
_cell.angle_alpha   90.00
_cell.angle_beta   90.00
_cell.angle_gamma   90.00
#
_symmetry.space_group_name_H-M   'P 1'
#
loop_
_entity.id
_entity.type
_entity.pdbx_description
1 polymer ?
#
loop_
_entity_poly.entity_id
_entity_poly.type
_entity_poly.pdbx_seq_one_letter_code
_entity_poly.pdbx_strand_id
1 'polypeptide(L)'
;GFQKDIDHWNALGIETGPVDVDFDAIQEWKDSVIDTLDQQVLDSLDHHGVELIEGTARFADSNTLHVDSGDTGDGGTRTVDFETAIIATGSQPIEIPGLEYEQEGVISSREILQVDEVPDEIVVVGGGYIGMEAVTKFSKFGARVKIVEALDRVLTQFEPEIVNSIQETSEMYSDDIYTATLAQGVEYDDGRPVLVAEQDDEEIRLSGDYIVVAAGREPNSAYERLGLDTTAVERTEDGFIDVDDQLRTADDNILAIGDAAGPPYLAHVAAHEGKIAAAVAAGEERIVDTEYMPTVMYTDPEVATVGLSEAEATEQYDDVLVGRVPMATSGRALTTDKTSGYLKLIADGDEQLLGVRIVGARASDTIAEATLALKMGASLDDLATTMHAHPTFPETLVEAAEAARGEAIHAR
;
A
#
# COMPACT_ATOMS: atom_id res chain seq x y z
N GLY A 1 6.10 15.86 7.40
CA GLY A 1 5.27 16.09 8.57
C GLY A 1 5.39 17.52 9.09
N PHE A 2 4.39 17.98 9.81
CA PHE A 2 4.27 19.36 10.29
C PHE A 2 5.50 19.85 11.07
N GLN A 3 6.14 19.02 11.89
CA GLN A 3 7.33 19.42 12.64
C GLN A 3 8.50 19.75 11.71
N LYS A 4 8.78 18.92 10.71
CA LYS A 4 9.81 19.21 9.70
C LYS A 4 9.45 20.44 8.86
N ASP A 5 8.17 20.64 8.55
CA ASP A 5 7.72 21.83 7.83
C ASP A 5 7.89 23.10 8.69
N ILE A 6 7.68 23.02 10.00
CA ILE A 6 7.94 24.11 10.95
C ILE A 6 9.43 24.45 11.02
N ASP A 7 10.30 23.43 11.14
CA ASP A 7 11.75 23.63 11.16
C ASP A 7 12.23 24.23 9.83
N HIS A 8 11.66 23.78 8.72
CA HIS A 8 11.90 24.37 7.41
C HIS A 8 11.46 25.84 7.33
N TRP A 9 10.27 26.18 7.84
CA TRP A 9 9.78 27.57 7.87
C TRP A 9 10.68 28.46 8.71
N ASN A 10 11.20 27.95 9.84
CA ASN A 10 12.19 28.68 10.63
C ASN A 10 13.47 28.97 9.83
N ALA A 11 13.93 28.00 9.04
CA ALA A 11 15.09 28.19 8.15
C ALA A 11 14.82 29.20 7.03
N LEU A 12 13.56 29.36 6.60
CA LEU A 12 13.13 30.37 5.63
C LEU A 12 12.86 31.75 6.25
N GLY A 13 13.08 31.92 7.57
CA GLY A 13 12.92 33.21 8.27
C GLY A 13 11.51 33.43 8.83
N ILE A 14 10.69 32.37 8.94
CA ILE A 14 9.39 32.41 9.61
C ILE A 14 9.59 31.91 11.04
N GLU A 15 9.66 32.77 12.02
CA GLU A 15 9.82 32.39 13.44
C GLU A 15 8.49 31.86 13.97
N THR A 16 8.48 30.61 14.42
CA THR A 16 7.37 30.01 15.16
C THR A 16 7.72 29.90 16.65
N GLY A 17 6.73 30.04 17.51
CA GLY A 17 6.87 29.68 18.94
C GLY A 17 6.88 28.14 19.14
N PRO A 18 6.93 27.66 20.38
CA PRO A 18 6.72 26.24 20.67
C PRO A 18 5.42 25.76 20.06
N VAL A 19 5.45 24.58 19.44
CA VAL A 19 4.29 23.94 18.82
C VAL A 19 3.96 22.69 19.62
N ASP A 20 2.75 22.66 20.16
CA ASP A 20 2.20 21.47 20.80
C ASP A 20 1.33 20.71 19.81
N VAL A 21 1.42 19.39 19.80
CA VAL A 21 0.60 18.52 18.97
C VAL A 21 -0.55 17.98 19.82
N ASP A 22 -1.77 18.36 19.48
CA ASP A 22 -2.98 17.78 20.02
C ASP A 22 -3.32 16.52 19.21
N PHE A 23 -2.93 15.37 19.74
CA PHE A 23 -3.10 14.09 19.04
C PHE A 23 -4.57 13.64 19.01
N ASP A 24 -5.34 13.94 20.07
CA ASP A 24 -6.79 13.66 20.09
C ASP A 24 -7.50 14.40 18.95
N ALA A 25 -7.18 15.67 18.75
CA ALA A 25 -7.75 16.45 17.64
C ALA A 25 -7.35 15.89 16.27
N ILE A 26 -6.14 15.30 16.13
CA ILE A 26 -5.71 14.61 14.90
C ILE A 26 -6.53 13.35 14.67
N GLN A 27 -6.77 12.55 15.72
CA GLN A 27 -7.60 11.35 15.65
C GLN A 27 -9.05 11.69 15.31
N GLU A 28 -9.65 12.70 15.97
CA GLU A 28 -10.99 13.18 15.65
C GLU A 28 -11.10 13.65 14.19
N TRP A 29 -10.10 14.38 13.69
CA TRP A 29 -10.07 14.79 12.28
C TRP A 29 -9.97 13.59 11.33
N LYS A 30 -9.11 12.62 11.62
CA LYS A 30 -9.00 11.36 10.87
C LYS A 30 -10.35 10.64 10.80
N ASP A 31 -11.00 10.47 11.95
CA ASP A 31 -12.30 9.78 12.03
C ASP A 31 -13.38 10.54 11.25
N SER A 32 -13.41 11.87 11.31
CA SER A 32 -14.33 12.68 10.52
C SER A 32 -14.13 12.53 8.99
N VAL A 33 -12.88 12.30 8.55
CA VAL A 33 -12.58 12.01 7.14
C VAL A 33 -13.11 10.62 6.76
N ILE A 34 -12.89 9.62 7.61
CA ILE A 34 -13.39 8.25 7.41
C ILE A 34 -14.92 8.26 7.33
N ASP A 35 -15.58 8.87 8.31
CA ASP A 35 -17.05 9.00 8.34
C ASP A 35 -17.61 9.68 7.08
N THR A 36 -16.90 10.71 6.59
CA THR A 36 -17.28 11.41 5.36
C THR A 36 -17.21 10.49 4.14
N LEU A 37 -16.13 9.69 4.04
CA LEU A 37 -15.96 8.75 2.93
C LEU A 37 -16.99 7.61 3.00
N ASP A 38 -17.24 7.07 4.18
CA ASP A 38 -18.25 6.04 4.40
C ASP A 38 -19.65 6.55 4.04
N GLN A 39 -19.99 7.78 4.48
CA GLN A 39 -21.28 8.39 4.12
C GLN A 39 -21.44 8.59 2.60
N GLN A 40 -20.36 8.98 1.89
CA GLN A 40 -20.39 9.10 0.43
C GLN A 40 -20.69 7.74 -0.26
N VAL A 41 -20.15 6.64 0.29
CA VAL A 41 -20.45 5.29 -0.22
C VAL A 41 -21.92 4.95 0.03
N LEU A 42 -22.43 5.19 1.25
CA LEU A 42 -23.84 4.94 1.59
C LEU A 42 -24.80 5.76 0.72
N ASP A 43 -24.51 7.05 0.53
CA ASP A 43 -25.29 7.94 -0.33
C ASP A 43 -25.30 7.46 -1.80
N SER A 44 -24.14 6.92 -2.26
CA SER A 44 -24.04 6.35 -3.61
C SER A 44 -24.89 5.09 -3.76
N LEU A 45 -24.87 4.19 -2.77
CA LEU A 45 -25.71 2.99 -2.76
C LEU A 45 -27.20 3.36 -2.81
N ASP A 46 -27.65 4.29 -1.97
CA ASP A 46 -29.04 4.76 -1.94
C ASP A 46 -29.43 5.41 -3.27
N HIS A 47 -28.59 6.29 -3.81
CA HIS A 47 -28.83 6.96 -5.09
C HIS A 47 -29.04 5.97 -6.26
N HIS A 48 -28.32 4.86 -6.25
CA HIS A 48 -28.41 3.83 -7.29
C HIS A 48 -29.44 2.73 -6.95
N GLY A 49 -30.12 2.83 -5.82
CA GLY A 49 -31.14 1.87 -5.40
C GLY A 49 -30.56 0.51 -4.98
N VAL A 50 -29.31 0.51 -4.52
CA VAL A 50 -28.65 -0.69 -4.01
C VAL A 50 -29.06 -0.90 -2.55
N GLU A 51 -29.61 -2.07 -2.25
CA GLU A 51 -29.99 -2.43 -0.89
C GLU A 51 -28.76 -2.86 -0.08
N LEU A 52 -28.48 -2.17 1.04
CA LEU A 52 -27.48 -2.56 2.01
C LEU A 52 -28.12 -3.50 3.05
N ILE A 53 -27.52 -4.68 3.25
CA ILE A 53 -27.92 -5.65 4.27
C ILE A 53 -26.74 -5.84 5.22
N GLU A 54 -26.87 -5.36 6.44
CA GLU A 54 -25.85 -5.53 7.47
C GLU A 54 -25.97 -6.89 8.15
N GLY A 55 -24.85 -7.60 8.28
CA GLY A 55 -24.80 -8.90 8.95
C GLY A 55 -23.66 -9.79 8.47
N THR A 56 -23.61 -10.99 9.05
CA THR A 56 -22.67 -12.05 8.62
C THR A 56 -23.34 -12.92 7.57
N ALA A 57 -22.83 -12.85 6.34
CA ALA A 57 -23.36 -13.64 5.22
C ALA A 57 -22.71 -15.04 5.18
N ARG A 58 -23.50 -16.04 4.79
CA ARG A 58 -23.04 -17.39 4.52
C ARG A 58 -23.79 -17.98 3.32
N PHE A 59 -23.06 -18.61 2.40
CA PHE A 59 -23.64 -19.40 1.32
C PHE A 59 -24.38 -20.63 1.87
N ALA A 60 -25.63 -20.79 1.46
CA ALA A 60 -26.41 -21.99 1.65
C ALA A 60 -26.22 -22.95 0.45
N ASP A 61 -26.07 -22.37 -0.74
CA ASP A 61 -25.73 -23.03 -2.00
C ASP A 61 -25.23 -21.97 -3.02
N SER A 62 -25.04 -22.35 -4.28
CA SER A 62 -24.52 -21.49 -5.36
C SER A 62 -25.46 -20.34 -5.79
N ASN A 63 -26.63 -20.20 -5.19
CA ASN A 63 -27.61 -19.14 -5.53
C ASN A 63 -28.27 -18.49 -4.31
N THR A 64 -27.96 -18.95 -3.09
CA THR A 64 -28.64 -18.53 -1.87
C THR A 64 -27.64 -18.16 -0.78
N LEU A 65 -27.82 -16.98 -0.20
CA LEU A 65 -27.11 -16.52 1.00
C LEU A 65 -28.05 -16.46 2.20
N HIS A 66 -27.58 -16.85 3.35
CA HIS A 66 -28.16 -16.52 4.64
C HIS A 66 -27.35 -15.41 5.29
N VAL A 67 -28.02 -14.32 5.67
CA VAL A 67 -27.40 -13.19 6.37
C VAL A 67 -27.96 -13.15 7.78
N ASP A 68 -27.08 -13.30 8.75
CA ASP A 68 -27.40 -13.18 10.17
C ASP A 68 -27.10 -11.76 10.64
N SER A 69 -28.15 -11.01 10.96
CA SER A 69 -28.04 -9.61 11.41
C SER A 69 -27.60 -9.46 12.87
N GLY A 70 -27.45 -10.57 13.64
CA GLY A 70 -27.04 -10.53 15.04
C GLY A 70 -27.95 -9.65 15.89
N ASP A 71 -27.32 -8.91 16.83
CA ASP A 71 -28.04 -7.98 17.73
C ASP A 71 -28.29 -6.60 17.10
N THR A 72 -27.83 -6.35 15.85
CA THR A 72 -27.88 -5.03 15.19
C THR A 72 -29.11 -4.78 14.34
N GLY A 73 -30.03 -5.75 14.24
CA GLY A 73 -31.27 -5.65 13.43
C GLY A 73 -32.49 -6.27 14.12
N ASP A 74 -33.48 -6.68 13.33
CA ASP A 74 -34.70 -7.38 13.80
C ASP A 74 -34.40 -8.79 14.40
N GLY A 75 -33.13 -9.12 14.62
CA GLY A 75 -32.67 -10.33 15.32
C GLY A 75 -32.99 -11.63 14.58
N GLY A 76 -32.89 -11.65 13.26
CA GLY A 76 -33.22 -12.82 12.46
C GLY A 76 -32.23 -13.09 11.33
N THR A 77 -32.30 -14.32 10.80
CA THR A 77 -31.60 -14.69 9.58
C THR A 77 -32.45 -14.29 8.36
N ARG A 78 -31.86 -13.49 7.48
CA ARG A 78 -32.48 -13.15 6.19
C ARG A 78 -31.91 -14.06 5.09
N THR A 79 -32.80 -14.55 4.22
CA THR A 79 -32.39 -15.31 3.02
C THR A 79 -32.36 -14.37 1.83
N VAL A 80 -31.29 -14.42 1.05
CA VAL A 80 -31.07 -13.64 -0.17
C VAL A 80 -30.80 -14.60 -1.32
N ASP A 81 -31.69 -14.65 -2.29
CA ASP A 81 -31.47 -15.38 -3.53
C ASP A 81 -30.79 -14.45 -4.55
N PHE A 82 -29.83 -14.95 -5.30
CA PHE A 82 -29.06 -14.19 -6.28
C PHE A 82 -28.85 -14.96 -7.59
N GLU A 83 -28.68 -14.24 -8.68
CA GLU A 83 -28.23 -14.78 -9.96
C GLU A 83 -26.69 -14.81 -10.03
N THR A 84 -26.05 -13.77 -9.49
CA THR A 84 -24.59 -13.68 -9.40
C THR A 84 -24.20 -13.04 -8.08
N ALA A 85 -23.16 -13.60 -7.43
CA ALA A 85 -22.55 -13.03 -6.24
C ALA A 85 -21.10 -12.63 -6.52
N ILE A 86 -20.62 -11.55 -5.86
CA ILE A 86 -19.22 -11.13 -5.88
C ILE A 86 -18.71 -11.16 -4.45
N ILE A 87 -17.71 -12.00 -4.19
CA ILE A 87 -17.03 -12.06 -2.90
C ILE A 87 -15.95 -10.97 -2.86
N ALA A 88 -16.08 -10.03 -1.91
CA ALA A 88 -15.14 -8.93 -1.70
C ALA A 88 -14.77 -8.80 -0.21
N THR A 89 -14.56 -9.93 0.46
CA THR A 89 -14.37 -10.01 1.92
C THR A 89 -12.97 -9.61 2.38
N GLY A 90 -12.07 -9.32 1.44
CA GLY A 90 -10.74 -8.83 1.75
C GLY A 90 -9.81 -9.89 2.37
N SER A 91 -8.78 -9.41 3.03
CA SER A 91 -7.78 -10.20 3.76
C SER A 91 -7.67 -9.74 5.21
N GLN A 92 -6.88 -10.44 6.02
CA GLN A 92 -6.57 -10.08 7.40
C GLN A 92 -5.05 -10.02 7.62
N PRO A 93 -4.57 -9.27 8.64
CA PRO A 93 -3.16 -9.31 9.02
C PRO A 93 -2.75 -10.73 9.42
N ILE A 94 -1.51 -11.11 9.07
CA ILE A 94 -0.92 -12.39 9.51
C ILE A 94 -0.70 -12.33 11.01
N GLU A 95 -1.03 -13.42 11.68
CA GLU A 95 -0.69 -13.66 13.08
C GLU A 95 0.58 -14.50 13.16
N ILE A 96 1.58 -14.00 13.89
CA ILE A 96 2.85 -14.72 14.07
C ILE A 96 2.78 -15.52 15.36
N PRO A 97 3.11 -16.84 15.34
CA PRO A 97 3.16 -17.63 16.56
C PRO A 97 4.06 -16.99 17.63
N GLY A 98 3.52 -16.77 18.82
CA GLY A 98 4.18 -16.06 19.91
C GLY A 98 3.96 -14.53 19.92
N LEU A 99 3.25 -14.00 18.93
CA LEU A 99 2.85 -12.59 18.81
C LEU A 99 1.36 -12.49 18.45
N GLU A 100 0.53 -13.20 19.20
CA GLU A 100 -0.92 -13.22 19.02
C GLU A 100 -1.53 -11.88 19.47
N TYR A 101 -2.57 -11.41 18.74
CA TYR A 101 -3.19 -10.09 18.99
C TYR A 101 -3.97 -10.00 20.30
N GLU A 102 -4.25 -11.13 20.99
CA GLU A 102 -4.82 -11.14 22.32
C GLU A 102 -3.81 -10.75 23.43
N GLN A 103 -2.52 -10.72 23.10
CA GLN A 103 -1.47 -10.32 24.04
C GLN A 103 -1.45 -8.80 24.20
N GLU A 104 -1.33 -8.34 25.44
CA GLU A 104 -1.34 -6.90 25.73
C GLU A 104 -0.18 -6.15 25.04
N GLY A 105 -0.51 -5.10 24.27
CA GLY A 105 0.47 -4.32 23.53
C GLY A 105 0.98 -4.93 22.23
N VAL A 106 0.50 -6.13 21.84
CA VAL A 106 0.70 -6.68 20.50
C VAL A 106 -0.48 -6.27 19.63
N ILE A 107 -0.23 -5.50 18.58
CA ILE A 107 -1.27 -4.90 17.75
C ILE A 107 -0.97 -5.02 16.25
N SER A 108 -2.03 -5.00 15.47
CA SER A 108 -1.93 -5.02 14.01
C SER A 108 -1.63 -3.63 13.41
N SER A 109 -1.31 -3.61 12.13
CA SER A 109 -1.16 -2.38 11.35
C SER A 109 -2.43 -1.51 11.31
N ARG A 110 -3.62 -2.09 11.58
CA ARG A 110 -4.88 -1.36 11.67
C ARG A 110 -5.02 -0.69 13.04
N GLU A 111 -4.73 -1.42 14.10
CA GLU A 111 -4.92 -0.95 15.48
C GLU A 111 -3.95 0.17 15.85
N ILE A 112 -2.70 0.14 15.34
CA ILE A 112 -1.75 1.24 15.55
C ILE A 112 -2.25 2.58 14.98
N LEU A 113 -3.18 2.58 14.03
CA LEU A 113 -3.81 3.79 13.51
C LEU A 113 -4.91 4.35 14.44
N GLN A 114 -5.29 3.60 15.47
CA GLN A 114 -6.40 3.90 16.39
C GLN A 114 -5.94 4.17 17.82
N VAL A 115 -4.60 4.22 18.07
CA VAL A 115 -4.08 4.54 19.41
C VAL A 115 -4.48 5.95 19.84
N ASP A 116 -4.75 6.12 21.12
CA ASP A 116 -5.25 7.39 21.68
C ASP A 116 -4.14 8.43 21.89
N GLU A 117 -2.88 7.99 21.98
CA GLU A 117 -1.71 8.87 22.20
C GLU A 117 -0.54 8.46 21.30
N VAL A 118 0.38 9.39 21.08
CA VAL A 118 1.63 9.07 20.38
C VAL A 118 2.49 8.24 21.32
N PRO A 119 2.82 6.99 20.96
CA PRO A 119 3.72 6.18 21.78
C PRO A 119 5.11 6.78 21.84
N ASP A 120 5.83 6.61 22.96
CA ASP A 120 7.23 7.01 23.04
C ASP A 120 8.12 6.11 22.17
N GLU A 121 7.80 4.80 22.14
CA GLU A 121 8.60 3.81 21.44
C GLU A 121 7.72 2.66 20.91
N ILE A 122 7.91 2.27 19.64
CA ILE A 122 7.26 1.10 19.04
C ILE A 122 8.28 0.14 18.41
N VAL A 123 7.95 -1.14 18.42
CA VAL A 123 8.69 -2.17 17.69
C VAL A 123 7.81 -2.67 16.55
N VAL A 124 8.24 -2.48 15.31
CA VAL A 124 7.52 -2.94 14.11
C VAL A 124 8.13 -4.26 13.64
N VAL A 125 7.33 -5.31 13.57
CA VAL A 125 7.73 -6.61 13.04
C VAL A 125 7.22 -6.75 11.61
N GLY A 126 8.17 -6.74 10.67
CA GLY A 126 7.94 -6.71 9.22
C GLY A 126 8.35 -5.38 8.59
N GLY A 127 9.38 -5.42 7.76
CA GLY A 127 9.94 -4.28 7.02
C GLY A 127 9.35 -4.12 5.61
N GLY A 128 8.13 -4.62 5.37
CA GLY A 128 7.37 -4.38 4.14
C GLY A 128 6.79 -2.96 4.08
N TYR A 129 6.05 -2.64 2.99
CA TYR A 129 5.50 -1.28 2.78
C TYR A 129 4.59 -0.83 3.94
N ILE A 130 3.76 -1.71 4.52
CA ILE A 130 2.88 -1.40 5.65
C ILE A 130 3.70 -0.99 6.89
N GLY A 131 4.73 -1.79 7.22
CA GLY A 131 5.62 -1.50 8.35
C GLY A 131 6.36 -0.18 8.17
N MET A 132 6.88 0.07 6.98
CA MET A 132 7.62 1.29 6.66
C MET A 132 6.76 2.55 6.64
N GLU A 133 5.48 2.45 6.27
CA GLU A 133 4.52 3.55 6.41
C GLU A 133 4.21 3.86 7.89
N ALA A 134 4.05 2.83 8.72
CA ALA A 134 3.88 3.01 10.17
C ALA A 134 5.12 3.69 10.78
N VAL A 135 6.33 3.25 10.42
CA VAL A 135 7.59 3.90 10.80
C VAL A 135 7.59 5.38 10.43
N THR A 136 7.29 5.68 9.17
CA THR A 136 7.27 7.05 8.65
C THR A 136 6.28 7.92 9.42
N LYS A 137 5.09 7.41 9.73
CA LYS A 137 4.06 8.14 10.44
C LYS A 137 4.49 8.46 11.87
N PHE A 138 4.85 7.44 12.65
CA PHE A 138 5.09 7.60 14.10
C PHE A 138 6.42 8.32 14.39
N SER A 139 7.46 8.10 13.59
CA SER A 139 8.70 8.88 13.69
C SER A 139 8.46 10.38 13.46
N LYS A 140 7.52 10.76 12.57
CA LYS A 140 7.16 12.16 12.35
C LYS A 140 6.43 12.80 13.53
N PHE A 141 5.82 12.00 14.39
CA PHE A 141 5.24 12.45 15.67
C PHE A 141 6.25 12.42 16.81
N GLY A 142 7.45 11.91 16.59
CA GLY A 142 8.51 11.87 17.59
C GLY A 142 8.65 10.54 18.32
N ALA A 143 7.88 9.52 17.94
CA ALA A 143 8.07 8.17 18.47
C ALA A 143 9.42 7.60 18.01
N ARG A 144 10.09 6.87 18.90
CA ARG A 144 11.22 6.03 18.53
C ARG A 144 10.72 4.72 17.95
N VAL A 145 11.17 4.38 16.74
CA VAL A 145 10.71 3.19 16.04
C VAL A 145 11.87 2.23 15.79
N LYS A 146 11.68 0.97 16.19
CA LYS A 146 12.56 -0.15 15.89
C LYS A 146 11.88 -1.05 14.87
N ILE A 147 12.64 -1.55 13.88
CA ILE A 147 12.13 -2.45 12.85
C ILE A 147 12.83 -3.78 12.98
N VAL A 148 12.07 -4.86 12.98
CA VAL A 148 12.57 -6.25 12.93
C VAL A 148 12.08 -6.89 11.64
N GLU A 149 13.03 -7.31 10.79
CA GLU A 149 12.76 -7.93 9.50
C GLU A 149 13.49 -9.26 9.40
N ALA A 150 12.76 -10.32 9.10
CA ALA A 150 13.28 -11.68 8.98
C ALA A 150 14.23 -11.86 7.78
N LEU A 151 14.01 -11.08 6.72
CA LEU A 151 14.84 -11.10 5.52
C LEU A 151 16.10 -10.25 5.70
N ASP A 152 17.02 -10.37 4.76
CA ASP A 152 18.31 -9.66 4.76
C ASP A 152 18.20 -8.15 4.52
N ARG A 153 17.04 -7.67 4.08
CA ARG A 153 16.73 -6.25 3.87
C ARG A 153 15.23 -5.95 4.01
N VAL A 154 14.91 -4.72 4.33
CA VAL A 154 13.53 -4.21 4.27
C VAL A 154 13.09 -3.99 2.82
N LEU A 155 11.78 -3.88 2.59
CA LEU A 155 11.18 -3.54 1.29
C LEU A 155 11.66 -4.44 0.14
N THR A 156 11.73 -5.75 0.38
CA THR A 156 12.23 -6.74 -0.59
C THR A 156 11.46 -6.76 -1.91
N GLN A 157 10.22 -6.26 -1.91
CA GLN A 157 9.39 -6.10 -3.10
C GLN A 157 9.81 -4.95 -4.01
N PHE A 158 10.69 -4.05 -3.55
CA PHE A 158 11.23 -2.94 -4.34
C PHE A 158 12.69 -3.19 -4.75
N GLU A 159 13.11 -2.53 -5.84
CA GLU A 159 14.48 -2.58 -6.32
C GLU A 159 15.45 -2.03 -5.26
N PRO A 160 16.65 -2.61 -5.10
CA PRO A 160 17.62 -2.14 -4.11
C PRO A 160 17.95 -0.65 -4.18
N GLU A 161 17.92 -0.07 -5.38
CA GLU A 161 18.14 1.36 -5.60
C GLU A 161 17.10 2.23 -4.90
N ILE A 162 15.82 1.81 -4.93
CA ILE A 162 14.73 2.48 -4.22
C ILE A 162 14.96 2.42 -2.71
N VAL A 163 15.26 1.23 -2.20
CA VAL A 163 15.49 1.00 -0.76
C VAL A 163 16.67 1.85 -0.26
N ASN A 164 17.79 1.83 -0.98
CA ASN A 164 18.96 2.65 -0.65
C ASN A 164 18.63 4.15 -0.64
N SER A 165 17.87 4.62 -1.63
CA SER A 165 17.47 6.03 -1.70
C SER A 165 16.60 6.46 -0.52
N ILE A 166 15.71 5.58 -0.04
CA ILE A 166 14.91 5.84 1.15
C ILE A 166 15.81 5.88 2.40
N GLN A 167 16.71 4.91 2.55
CA GLN A 167 17.60 4.83 3.70
C GLN A 167 18.57 6.01 3.79
N GLU A 168 19.10 6.47 2.64
CA GLU A 168 20.00 7.63 2.59
C GLU A 168 19.33 8.96 2.89
N THR A 169 18.05 9.09 2.54
CA THR A 169 17.32 10.36 2.66
C THR A 169 16.54 10.51 3.95
N SER A 170 16.34 9.44 4.69
CA SER A 170 15.56 9.43 5.91
C SER A 170 16.44 9.17 7.13
N GLU A 171 16.70 10.21 7.93
CA GLU A 171 17.30 10.08 9.25
C GLU A 171 16.49 9.16 10.19
N MET A 172 15.23 8.88 9.86
CA MET A 172 14.32 8.02 10.60
C MET A 172 14.70 6.53 10.54
N TYR A 173 15.51 6.13 9.56
CA TYR A 173 15.86 4.72 9.33
C TYR A 173 17.28 4.36 9.77
N SER A 174 18.01 5.27 10.46
CA SER A 174 19.46 5.13 10.56
C SER A 174 19.96 4.15 11.62
N ASP A 175 19.25 3.92 12.74
CA ASP A 175 19.89 3.26 13.87
C ASP A 175 19.16 2.04 14.47
N ASP A 176 17.89 1.76 14.10
CA ASP A 176 17.10 0.74 14.77
C ASP A 176 16.42 -0.27 13.79
N ILE A 177 17.12 -0.63 12.70
CA ILE A 177 16.67 -1.66 11.75
C ILE A 177 17.46 -2.96 11.98
N TYR A 178 16.76 -4.00 12.39
CA TYR A 178 17.27 -5.34 12.63
C TYR A 178 16.82 -6.24 11.48
N THR A 179 17.67 -6.40 10.46
CA THR A 179 17.45 -7.35 9.34
C THR A 179 18.04 -8.72 9.67
N ALA A 180 17.66 -9.75 8.90
CA ALA A 180 17.99 -11.15 9.18
C ALA A 180 17.66 -11.53 10.64
N THR A 181 16.58 -11.00 11.17
CA THR A 181 16.18 -11.09 12.58
C THR A 181 14.79 -11.70 12.68
N LEU A 182 14.68 -12.85 13.32
CA LEU A 182 13.43 -13.58 13.42
C LEU A 182 12.74 -13.27 14.77
N ALA A 183 11.55 -12.68 14.71
CA ALA A 183 10.70 -12.51 15.87
C ALA A 183 10.24 -13.88 16.40
N GLN A 184 10.38 -14.12 17.71
CA GLN A 184 10.08 -15.41 18.34
C GLN A 184 8.91 -15.34 19.32
N GLY A 185 8.63 -14.17 19.90
CA GLY A 185 7.54 -14.02 20.85
C GLY A 185 7.63 -12.71 21.64
N VAL A 186 6.69 -12.56 22.57
CA VAL A 186 6.65 -11.39 23.48
C VAL A 186 6.82 -11.85 24.92
N GLU A 187 7.59 -11.07 25.67
CA GLU A 187 7.67 -11.11 27.12
C GLU A 187 7.26 -9.75 27.70
N TYR A 188 7.14 -9.67 29.02
CA TYR A 188 6.75 -8.42 29.68
C TYR A 188 7.76 -8.04 30.74
N ASP A 189 8.17 -6.77 30.76
CA ASP A 189 8.98 -6.16 31.80
C ASP A 189 8.18 -5.00 32.41
N ASP A 190 7.83 -5.13 33.70
CA ASP A 190 6.95 -4.20 34.41
C ASP A 190 5.64 -3.84 33.66
N GLY A 191 5.07 -4.82 32.92
CA GLY A 191 3.84 -4.67 32.12
C GLY A 191 4.06 -4.08 30.73
N ARG A 192 5.29 -3.74 30.35
CA ARG A 192 5.63 -3.26 29.00
C ARG A 192 6.03 -4.42 28.11
N PRO A 193 5.49 -4.53 26.88
CA PRO A 193 5.85 -5.61 25.97
C PRO A 193 7.31 -5.51 25.49
N VAL A 194 7.97 -6.66 25.46
CA VAL A 194 9.35 -6.84 25.00
C VAL A 194 9.36 -7.91 23.93
N LEU A 195 9.65 -7.52 22.71
CA LEU A 195 9.87 -8.47 21.63
C LEU A 195 11.13 -9.29 21.91
N VAL A 196 11.00 -10.60 21.89
CA VAL A 196 12.11 -11.55 21.86
C VAL A 196 12.35 -11.95 20.43
N ALA A 197 13.55 -11.76 19.93
CA ALA A 197 13.93 -12.07 18.56
C ALA A 197 15.32 -12.70 18.52
N GLU A 198 15.67 -13.35 17.42
CA GLU A 198 16.96 -14.01 17.20
C GLU A 198 17.65 -13.43 15.98
N GLN A 199 18.92 -13.06 16.15
CA GLN A 199 19.80 -12.58 15.08
C GLN A 199 21.16 -13.25 15.24
N ASP A 200 21.66 -13.93 14.21
CA ASP A 200 22.98 -14.61 14.22
C ASP A 200 23.14 -15.63 15.38
N ASP A 201 22.09 -16.40 15.71
CA ASP A 201 22.01 -17.33 16.84
C ASP A 201 22.09 -16.64 18.23
N GLU A 202 21.96 -15.31 18.30
CA GLU A 202 21.90 -14.55 19.56
C GLU A 202 20.49 -14.01 19.81
N GLU A 203 20.02 -14.15 21.07
CA GLU A 203 18.75 -13.55 21.49
C GLU A 203 18.90 -12.03 21.64
N ILE A 204 18.01 -11.28 21.03
CA ILE A 204 17.85 -9.85 21.21
C ILE A 204 16.49 -9.53 21.84
N ARG A 205 16.43 -8.47 22.64
CA ARG A 205 15.25 -8.05 23.37
C ARG A 205 14.98 -6.56 23.11
N LEU A 206 13.81 -6.29 22.53
CA LEU A 206 13.43 -4.95 22.12
C LEU A 206 12.13 -4.54 22.82
N SER A 207 12.19 -3.59 23.74
CA SER A 207 11.00 -3.05 24.42
C SER A 207 10.34 -1.98 23.55
N GLY A 208 9.02 -1.83 23.71
CA GLY A 208 8.20 -0.77 23.11
C GLY A 208 6.91 -0.59 23.91
N ASP A 209 6.17 0.47 23.65
CA ASP A 209 4.80 0.64 24.17
C ASP A 209 3.86 -0.29 23.42
N TYR A 210 4.18 -0.54 22.13
CA TYR A 210 3.50 -1.50 21.29
C TYR A 210 4.50 -2.31 20.45
N ILE A 211 4.13 -3.57 20.19
CA ILE A 211 4.72 -4.42 19.16
C ILE A 211 3.71 -4.48 18.01
N VAL A 212 4.06 -3.85 16.87
CA VAL A 212 3.19 -3.74 15.70
C VAL A 212 3.52 -4.84 14.72
N VAL A 213 2.63 -5.80 14.53
CA VAL A 213 2.83 -6.87 13.57
C VAL A 213 2.38 -6.41 12.18
N ALA A 214 3.34 -6.26 11.29
CA ALA A 214 3.18 -5.83 9.89
C ALA A 214 3.84 -6.81 8.90
N ALA A 215 3.84 -8.11 9.23
CA ALA A 215 4.55 -9.17 8.51
C ALA A 215 3.84 -9.65 7.24
N GLY A 216 2.72 -9.04 6.88
CA GLY A 216 1.95 -9.37 5.68
C GLY A 216 0.47 -9.57 5.95
N ARG A 217 -0.21 -10.11 4.93
CA ARG A 217 -1.65 -10.37 4.96
C ARG A 217 -1.91 -11.82 4.49
N GLU A 218 -2.99 -12.38 5.00
CA GLU A 218 -3.42 -13.74 4.67
C GLU A 218 -4.91 -13.76 4.32
N PRO A 219 -5.41 -14.87 3.74
CA PRO A 219 -6.83 -15.03 3.47
C PRO A 219 -7.67 -14.79 4.73
N ASN A 220 -8.77 -14.07 4.59
CA ASN A 220 -9.63 -13.76 5.72
C ASN A 220 -10.25 -15.05 6.30
N SER A 221 -10.08 -15.29 7.61
CA SER A 221 -10.68 -16.41 8.33
C SER A 221 -12.21 -16.50 8.20
N ALA A 222 -12.85 -15.39 7.76
CA ALA A 222 -14.28 -15.40 7.43
C ALA A 222 -14.64 -16.41 6.35
N TYR A 223 -13.70 -16.89 5.52
CA TYR A 223 -13.97 -17.90 4.49
C TYR A 223 -14.50 -19.21 5.08
N GLU A 224 -14.07 -19.62 6.26
CA GLU A 224 -14.61 -20.79 6.95
C GLU A 224 -16.08 -20.57 7.34
N ARG A 225 -16.43 -19.33 7.68
CA ARG A 225 -17.82 -18.95 8.05
C ARG A 225 -18.66 -18.62 6.84
N LEU A 226 -18.04 -18.25 5.71
CA LEU A 226 -18.73 -17.90 4.47
C LEU A 226 -19.46 -19.11 3.82
N GLY A 227 -19.12 -20.34 4.21
CA GLY A 227 -19.81 -21.54 3.73
C GLY A 227 -19.44 -21.91 2.29
N LEU A 228 -18.20 -21.66 1.87
CA LEU A 228 -17.72 -21.99 0.52
C LEU A 228 -17.82 -23.48 0.19
N ASP A 229 -17.81 -24.34 1.21
CA ASP A 229 -18.01 -25.79 1.10
C ASP A 229 -19.39 -26.20 0.56
N THR A 230 -20.37 -25.29 0.53
CA THR A 230 -21.70 -25.50 -0.05
C THR A 230 -21.78 -25.06 -1.52
N THR A 231 -20.69 -24.57 -2.10
CA THR A 231 -20.56 -24.08 -3.46
C THR A 231 -19.46 -24.84 -4.21
N ALA A 232 -19.24 -24.51 -5.49
CA ALA A 232 -18.11 -25.06 -6.26
C ALA A 232 -16.85 -24.15 -6.20
N VAL A 233 -16.83 -23.12 -5.35
CA VAL A 233 -15.68 -22.22 -5.20
C VAL A 233 -14.46 -22.99 -4.70
N GLU A 234 -13.35 -22.90 -5.42
CA GLU A 234 -12.07 -23.48 -5.06
C GLU A 234 -11.14 -22.42 -4.46
N ARG A 235 -10.08 -22.87 -3.79
CA ARG A 235 -9.03 -22.02 -3.22
C ARG A 235 -7.67 -22.38 -3.79
N THR A 236 -6.80 -21.37 -3.90
CA THR A 236 -5.38 -21.55 -4.23
C THR A 236 -4.66 -22.32 -3.12
N GLU A 237 -3.41 -22.74 -3.39
CA GLU A 237 -2.56 -23.38 -2.37
C GLU A 237 -2.31 -22.48 -1.15
N ASP A 238 -2.27 -21.14 -1.36
CA ASP A 238 -2.12 -20.13 -0.30
C ASP A 238 -3.45 -19.78 0.40
N GLY A 239 -4.56 -20.43 0.01
CA GLY A 239 -5.85 -20.31 0.65
C GLY A 239 -6.75 -19.18 0.18
N PHE A 240 -6.35 -18.37 -0.80
CA PHE A 240 -7.19 -17.36 -1.44
C PHE A 240 -8.24 -18.00 -2.35
N ILE A 241 -9.28 -17.24 -2.73
CA ILE A 241 -10.27 -17.72 -3.69
C ILE A 241 -9.64 -17.75 -5.07
N ASP A 242 -9.67 -18.93 -5.71
CA ASP A 242 -9.14 -19.10 -7.07
C ASP A 242 -10.09 -18.51 -8.10
N VAL A 243 -9.55 -17.65 -8.99
CA VAL A 243 -10.31 -16.97 -10.04
C VAL A 243 -9.56 -16.96 -11.36
N ASP A 244 -10.32 -16.91 -12.45
CA ASP A 244 -9.77 -16.70 -13.78
C ASP A 244 -9.52 -15.20 -14.09
N ASP A 245 -9.09 -14.88 -15.30
CA ASP A 245 -8.84 -13.51 -15.78
C ASP A 245 -10.12 -12.65 -15.90
N GLN A 246 -11.30 -13.25 -15.78
CA GLN A 246 -12.60 -12.59 -15.70
C GLN A 246 -13.14 -12.49 -14.27
N LEU A 247 -12.31 -12.86 -13.26
CA LEU A 247 -12.67 -12.89 -11.84
C LEU A 247 -13.73 -13.95 -11.48
N ARG A 248 -13.96 -14.95 -12.37
CA ARG A 248 -14.87 -16.06 -12.13
C ARG A 248 -14.19 -17.12 -11.27
N THR A 249 -14.92 -17.63 -10.30
CA THR A 249 -14.50 -18.83 -9.56
C THR A 249 -14.88 -20.10 -10.34
N ALA A 250 -14.60 -21.26 -9.78
CA ALA A 250 -15.09 -22.54 -10.32
C ALA A 250 -16.62 -22.71 -10.21
N ASP A 251 -17.31 -21.82 -9.48
CA ASP A 251 -18.76 -21.72 -9.43
C ASP A 251 -19.26 -20.67 -10.43
N ASP A 252 -20.09 -21.10 -11.40
CA ASP A 252 -20.55 -20.25 -12.50
C ASP A 252 -21.27 -18.95 -12.05
N ASN A 253 -21.83 -18.94 -10.82
CA ASN A 253 -22.60 -17.84 -10.27
C ASN A 253 -21.83 -16.97 -9.28
N ILE A 254 -20.56 -17.29 -9.01
CA ILE A 254 -19.79 -16.62 -7.97
C ILE A 254 -18.47 -16.08 -8.55
N LEU A 255 -18.24 -14.78 -8.35
CA LEU A 255 -16.97 -14.11 -8.64
C LEU A 255 -16.27 -13.72 -7.33
N ALA A 256 -14.96 -13.45 -7.39
CA ALA A 256 -14.23 -12.87 -6.26
C ALA A 256 -13.25 -11.79 -6.73
N ILE A 257 -13.01 -10.79 -5.86
CA ILE A 257 -12.21 -9.61 -6.18
C ILE A 257 -11.35 -9.15 -4.99
N GLY A 258 -10.34 -8.36 -5.31
CA GLY A 258 -9.45 -7.72 -4.34
C GLY A 258 -8.70 -8.74 -3.52
N ASP A 259 -8.34 -8.39 -2.29
CA ASP A 259 -7.54 -9.25 -1.41
C ASP A 259 -8.13 -10.65 -1.20
N ALA A 260 -9.43 -10.83 -1.43
CA ALA A 260 -10.07 -12.14 -1.35
C ALA A 260 -9.58 -13.11 -2.43
N ALA A 261 -9.22 -12.58 -3.60
CA ALA A 261 -8.69 -13.35 -4.73
C ALA A 261 -7.15 -13.44 -4.69
N GLY A 262 -6.48 -12.73 -3.79
CA GLY A 262 -5.02 -12.78 -3.61
C GLY A 262 -4.30 -11.46 -3.80
N PRO A 263 -2.97 -11.48 -3.83
CA PRO A 263 -2.16 -10.28 -4.07
C PRO A 263 -2.36 -9.71 -5.50
N PRO A 264 -2.08 -8.42 -5.70
CA PRO A 264 -1.55 -7.46 -4.71
C PRO A 264 -2.67 -6.88 -3.83
N TYR A 265 -2.38 -6.63 -2.56
CA TYR A 265 -3.35 -6.12 -1.58
C TYR A 265 -3.48 -4.59 -1.69
N LEU A 266 -4.04 -4.11 -2.81
CA LEU A 266 -4.13 -2.69 -3.15
C LEU A 266 -5.59 -2.29 -3.42
N ALA A 267 -6.04 -1.27 -2.71
CA ALA A 267 -7.43 -0.80 -2.78
C ALA A 267 -7.86 -0.37 -4.20
N HIS A 268 -6.97 0.26 -4.98
CA HIS A 268 -7.27 0.67 -6.35
C HIS A 268 -7.37 -0.51 -7.32
N VAL A 269 -6.65 -1.63 -7.04
CA VAL A 269 -6.80 -2.88 -7.80
C VAL A 269 -8.17 -3.49 -7.51
N ALA A 270 -8.53 -3.66 -6.24
CA ALA A 270 -9.85 -4.16 -5.84
C ALA A 270 -11.00 -3.33 -6.45
N ALA A 271 -10.87 -1.98 -6.46
CA ALA A 271 -11.84 -1.09 -7.07
C ALA A 271 -11.92 -1.25 -8.60
N HIS A 272 -10.79 -1.49 -9.26
CA HIS A 272 -10.75 -1.78 -10.70
C HIS A 272 -11.41 -3.13 -11.01
N GLU A 273 -11.05 -4.17 -10.28
CA GLU A 273 -11.62 -5.52 -10.40
C GLU A 273 -13.13 -5.51 -10.13
N GLY A 274 -13.60 -4.72 -9.16
CA GLY A 274 -15.03 -4.57 -8.88
C GLY A 274 -15.83 -4.07 -10.08
N LYS A 275 -15.26 -3.14 -10.88
CA LYS A 275 -15.90 -2.67 -12.13
C LYS A 275 -15.92 -3.74 -13.20
N ILE A 276 -14.85 -4.55 -13.29
CA ILE A 276 -14.76 -5.67 -14.23
C ILE A 276 -15.73 -6.77 -13.83
N ALA A 277 -15.74 -7.18 -12.56
CA ALA A 277 -16.65 -8.21 -12.04
C ALA A 277 -18.12 -7.82 -12.24
N ALA A 278 -18.47 -6.55 -12.03
CA ALA A 278 -19.83 -6.06 -12.28
C ALA A 278 -20.21 -6.14 -13.77
N ALA A 279 -19.30 -5.80 -14.69
CA ALA A 279 -19.50 -5.93 -16.12
C ALA A 279 -19.65 -7.40 -16.56
N VAL A 280 -18.81 -8.29 -16.01
CA VAL A 280 -18.87 -9.74 -16.22
C VAL A 280 -20.19 -10.33 -15.71
N ALA A 281 -20.62 -9.92 -14.50
CA ALA A 281 -21.92 -10.29 -13.95
C ALA A 281 -23.11 -9.83 -14.82
N ALA A 282 -22.95 -8.68 -15.51
CA ALA A 282 -23.93 -8.17 -16.48
C ALA A 282 -23.86 -8.87 -17.86
N GLY A 283 -22.97 -9.83 -18.03
CA GLY A 283 -22.81 -10.60 -19.27
C GLY A 283 -21.86 -9.99 -20.31
N GLU A 284 -21.03 -8.99 -19.92
CA GLU A 284 -19.97 -8.47 -20.79
C GLU A 284 -18.72 -9.37 -20.74
N GLU A 285 -18.00 -9.45 -21.85
CA GLU A 285 -16.66 -10.06 -21.88
C GLU A 285 -15.62 -9.01 -21.49
N ARG A 286 -15.16 -9.07 -20.23
CA ARG A 286 -14.09 -8.23 -19.68
C ARG A 286 -13.04 -9.10 -19.01
N ILE A 287 -11.79 -8.68 -19.10
CA ILE A 287 -10.66 -9.31 -18.41
C ILE A 287 -9.94 -8.29 -17.56
N VAL A 288 -9.32 -8.76 -16.50
CA VAL A 288 -8.45 -7.95 -15.65
C VAL A 288 -7.15 -7.70 -16.40
N ASP A 289 -6.79 -6.43 -16.53
CA ASP A 289 -5.54 -5.98 -17.11
C ASP A 289 -4.73 -5.26 -16.04
N THR A 290 -3.76 -5.97 -15.48
CA THR A 290 -2.85 -5.46 -14.44
C THR A 290 -1.45 -5.13 -14.98
N GLU A 291 -1.24 -5.16 -16.30
CA GLU A 291 0.08 -4.92 -16.92
C GLU A 291 0.69 -3.58 -16.48
N TYR A 292 -0.15 -2.53 -16.35
CA TYR A 292 0.29 -1.20 -15.94
C TYR A 292 -0.35 -0.77 -14.62
N MET A 293 -0.20 -1.62 -13.61
CA MET A 293 -0.70 -1.35 -12.27
C MET A 293 0.33 -0.51 -11.49
N PRO A 294 -0.01 0.71 -11.06
CA PRO A 294 0.90 1.49 -10.24
C PRO A 294 0.94 0.96 -8.81
N THR A 295 2.13 0.90 -8.23
CA THR A 295 2.33 0.65 -6.80
C THR A 295 2.82 1.93 -6.14
N VAL A 296 2.21 2.31 -5.02
CA VAL A 296 2.58 3.52 -4.26
C VAL A 296 2.83 3.15 -2.82
N MET A 297 3.89 3.73 -2.23
CA MET A 297 4.18 3.67 -0.81
C MET A 297 4.28 5.09 -0.26
N TYR A 298 3.53 5.39 0.79
CA TYR A 298 3.40 6.72 1.40
C TYR A 298 4.43 6.98 2.49
N THR A 299 5.68 6.65 2.19
CA THR A 299 6.84 7.02 3.02
C THR A 299 7.24 8.48 2.79
N ASP A 300 8.33 8.94 3.38
CA ASP A 300 8.92 10.25 3.11
C ASP A 300 10.43 10.10 2.87
N PRO A 301 10.87 10.15 1.61
CA PRO A 301 10.10 10.43 0.39
C PRO A 301 9.09 9.35 0.01
N GLU A 302 8.04 9.73 -0.75
CA GLU A 302 7.10 8.77 -1.36
C GLU A 302 7.82 7.91 -2.40
N VAL A 303 7.30 6.70 -2.62
CA VAL A 303 7.74 5.81 -3.71
C VAL A 303 6.56 5.48 -4.59
N ALA A 304 6.76 5.54 -5.90
CA ALA A 304 5.78 5.07 -6.87
C ALA A 304 6.46 4.35 -8.03
N THR A 305 5.87 3.23 -8.45
CA THR A 305 6.40 2.41 -9.54
C THR A 305 5.28 1.94 -10.46
N VAL A 306 5.57 1.79 -11.74
CA VAL A 306 4.68 1.19 -12.72
C VAL A 306 5.49 0.56 -13.86
N GLY A 307 5.01 -0.53 -14.45
CA GLY A 307 5.67 -1.25 -15.53
C GLY A 307 6.96 -1.96 -15.09
N LEU A 308 7.79 -2.34 -16.05
CA LEU A 308 9.00 -3.14 -15.82
C LEU A 308 10.08 -2.38 -15.05
N SER A 309 10.78 -3.08 -14.15
CA SER A 309 12.05 -2.64 -13.60
C SER A 309 13.15 -2.68 -14.67
N GLU A 310 14.27 -2.01 -14.41
CA GLU A 310 15.43 -2.06 -15.29
C GLU A 310 15.96 -3.49 -15.43
N ALA A 311 15.94 -4.29 -14.35
CA ALA A 311 16.35 -5.68 -14.37
C ALA A 311 15.41 -6.54 -15.25
N GLU A 312 14.10 -6.44 -15.05
CA GLU A 312 13.10 -7.16 -15.85
C GLU A 312 13.13 -6.74 -17.33
N ALA A 313 13.32 -5.44 -17.60
CA ALA A 313 13.46 -4.95 -18.96
C ALA A 313 14.72 -5.54 -19.64
N THR A 314 15.86 -5.57 -18.93
CA THR A 314 17.12 -6.13 -19.45
C THR A 314 17.05 -7.64 -19.69
N GLU A 315 16.18 -8.36 -18.96
CA GLU A 315 15.94 -9.79 -19.22
C GLU A 315 15.08 -10.04 -20.45
N GLN A 316 14.20 -9.08 -20.81
CA GLN A 316 13.21 -9.24 -21.88
C GLN A 316 13.61 -8.57 -23.20
N TYR A 317 14.46 -7.56 -23.16
CA TYR A 317 14.86 -6.73 -24.31
C TYR A 317 16.38 -6.70 -24.48
N ASP A 318 16.85 -6.77 -25.72
CA ASP A 318 18.28 -6.74 -26.04
C ASP A 318 18.93 -5.38 -25.75
N ASP A 319 18.20 -4.28 -26.03
CA ASP A 319 18.62 -2.91 -25.80
C ASP A 319 17.64 -2.20 -24.87
N VAL A 320 18.13 -1.66 -23.76
CA VAL A 320 17.35 -0.91 -22.77
C VAL A 320 17.91 0.48 -22.58
N LEU A 321 17.07 1.48 -22.76
CA LEU A 321 17.39 2.89 -22.52
C LEU A 321 16.92 3.26 -21.12
N VAL A 322 17.77 3.93 -20.35
CA VAL A 322 17.46 4.36 -18.97
C VAL A 322 17.75 5.84 -18.82
N GLY A 323 16.75 6.60 -18.43
CA GLY A 323 16.89 8.00 -18.07
C GLY A 323 16.65 8.18 -16.58
N ARG A 324 17.61 8.76 -15.85
CA ARG A 324 17.52 8.99 -14.41
C ARG A 324 17.80 10.45 -14.09
N VAL A 325 16.89 11.06 -13.33
CA VAL A 325 16.95 12.49 -12.97
C VAL A 325 16.80 12.65 -11.46
N PRO A 326 17.76 13.25 -10.75
CA PRO A 326 17.60 13.59 -9.34
C PRO A 326 16.48 14.61 -9.14
N MET A 327 15.66 14.48 -8.10
CA MET A 327 14.62 15.48 -7.75
C MET A 327 15.21 16.87 -7.53
N ALA A 328 16.47 16.95 -7.09
CA ALA A 328 17.20 18.22 -6.90
C ALA A 328 17.36 19.07 -8.16
N THR A 329 17.12 18.52 -9.36
CA THR A 329 17.12 19.27 -10.62
C THR A 329 15.80 19.98 -10.89
N SER A 330 14.72 19.57 -10.23
CA SER A 330 13.40 20.17 -10.40
C SER A 330 13.28 21.52 -9.70
N GLY A 331 12.91 22.56 -10.44
CA GLY A 331 12.59 23.87 -9.87
C GLY A 331 11.49 23.82 -8.81
N ARG A 332 10.50 22.91 -8.98
CA ARG A 332 9.43 22.71 -7.98
C ARG A 332 9.97 22.07 -6.72
N ALA A 333 10.81 21.06 -6.83
CA ALA A 333 11.45 20.40 -5.69
C ALA A 333 12.28 21.40 -4.87
N LEU A 334 13.06 22.25 -5.54
CA LEU A 334 13.84 23.32 -4.91
C LEU A 334 12.96 24.34 -4.17
N THR A 335 11.84 24.77 -4.78
CA THR A 335 10.95 25.76 -4.14
C THR A 335 10.18 25.22 -2.94
N THR A 336 10.08 23.91 -2.80
CA THR A 336 9.38 23.24 -1.70
C THR A 336 10.32 22.53 -0.73
N ASP A 337 11.65 22.64 -0.95
CA ASP A 337 12.70 21.94 -0.21
C ASP A 337 12.48 20.41 -0.13
N LYS A 338 11.96 19.84 -1.23
CA LYS A 338 11.69 18.40 -1.36
C LYS A 338 12.57 17.83 -2.47
N THR A 339 13.89 17.89 -2.26
CA THR A 339 14.92 17.58 -3.27
C THR A 339 15.42 16.14 -3.21
N SER A 340 14.99 15.38 -2.21
CA SER A 340 15.40 13.98 -2.03
C SER A 340 14.82 13.07 -3.10
N GLY A 341 15.61 12.08 -3.53
CA GLY A 341 15.18 11.04 -4.44
C GLY A 341 15.43 11.33 -5.92
N TYR A 342 14.74 10.59 -6.76
CA TYR A 342 14.93 10.61 -8.22
C TYR A 342 13.68 10.14 -8.97
N LEU A 343 13.65 10.42 -10.28
CA LEU A 343 12.75 9.76 -11.24
C LEU A 343 13.61 8.98 -12.26
N LYS A 344 13.23 7.74 -12.54
CA LYS A 344 13.88 6.86 -13.51
C LYS A 344 12.84 6.36 -14.51
N LEU A 345 13.11 6.55 -15.81
CA LEU A 345 12.39 5.98 -16.92
C LEU A 345 13.18 4.82 -17.51
N ILE A 346 12.46 3.79 -17.94
CA ILE A 346 12.98 2.61 -18.61
C ILE A 346 12.24 2.46 -19.95
N ALA A 347 12.97 2.32 -21.03
CA ALA A 347 12.44 2.11 -22.37
C ALA A 347 13.24 1.06 -23.14
N ASP A 348 12.69 0.50 -24.19
CA ASP A 348 13.42 -0.37 -25.11
C ASP A 348 14.28 0.43 -26.11
N GLY A 349 15.01 -0.29 -26.98
CA GLY A 349 15.88 0.30 -28.00
C GLY A 349 15.13 1.09 -29.09
N ASP A 350 13.83 0.90 -29.22
CA ASP A 350 12.95 1.65 -30.13
C ASP A 350 12.27 2.84 -29.42
N GLU A 351 12.74 3.21 -28.24
CA GLU A 351 12.23 4.29 -27.37
C GLU A 351 10.83 4.02 -26.80
N GLN A 352 10.29 2.80 -26.85
CA GLN A 352 9.00 2.48 -26.27
C GLN A 352 9.10 2.45 -24.74
N LEU A 353 8.26 3.22 -24.03
CA LEU A 353 8.24 3.25 -22.56
C LEU A 353 7.87 1.87 -22.00
N LEU A 354 8.67 1.35 -21.07
CA LEU A 354 8.50 0.06 -20.41
C LEU A 354 8.19 0.19 -18.91
N GLY A 355 8.73 1.21 -18.26
CA GLY A 355 8.52 1.37 -16.83
C GLY A 355 9.00 2.70 -16.26
N VAL A 356 8.47 3.05 -15.09
CA VAL A 356 8.79 4.28 -14.36
C VAL A 356 8.95 3.99 -12.87
N ARG A 357 9.98 4.58 -12.27
CA ARG A 357 10.29 4.54 -10.85
C ARG A 357 10.45 5.95 -10.32
N ILE A 358 9.73 6.29 -9.27
CA ILE A 358 9.79 7.62 -8.65
C ILE A 358 10.04 7.44 -7.16
N VAL A 359 11.09 8.05 -6.66
CA VAL A 359 11.33 8.26 -5.23
C VAL A 359 11.37 9.76 -5.02
N GLY A 360 10.42 10.32 -4.30
CA GLY A 360 10.36 11.77 -4.12
C GLY A 360 9.00 12.29 -3.74
N ALA A 361 8.93 13.59 -3.47
CA ALA A 361 7.67 14.24 -3.15
C ALA A 361 6.69 14.16 -4.32
N ARG A 362 5.42 13.87 -4.03
CA ARG A 362 4.33 13.79 -5.02
C ARG A 362 4.55 12.66 -6.04
N ALA A 363 5.29 11.61 -5.68
CA ALA A 363 5.46 10.43 -6.51
C ALA A 363 4.10 9.79 -6.82
N SER A 364 3.21 9.73 -5.80
CA SER A 364 1.84 9.22 -5.90
C SER A 364 0.96 9.95 -6.93
N ASP A 365 1.16 11.26 -7.11
CA ASP A 365 0.45 12.03 -8.13
C ASP A 365 1.10 11.89 -9.51
N THR A 366 2.44 11.97 -9.56
CA THR A 366 3.20 11.97 -10.82
C THR A 366 3.11 10.62 -11.54
N ILE A 367 3.00 9.50 -10.81
CA ILE A 367 2.92 8.16 -11.39
C ILE A 367 1.67 7.95 -12.25
N ALA A 368 0.60 8.73 -12.03
CA ALA A 368 -0.63 8.62 -12.79
C ALA A 368 -0.43 8.97 -14.28
N GLU A 369 0.40 9.97 -14.57
CA GLU A 369 0.77 10.32 -15.95
C GLU A 369 1.61 9.21 -16.60
N ALA A 370 2.58 8.67 -15.87
CA ALA A 370 3.40 7.56 -16.34
C ALA A 370 2.56 6.30 -16.61
N THR A 371 1.59 6.00 -15.74
CA THR A 371 0.65 4.88 -15.93
C THR A 371 -0.17 5.07 -17.20
N LEU A 372 -0.68 6.27 -17.44
CA LEU A 372 -1.43 6.59 -18.65
C LEU A 372 -0.54 6.49 -19.89
N ALA A 373 0.69 6.99 -19.83
CA ALA A 373 1.65 6.92 -20.94
C ALA A 373 1.96 5.46 -21.33
N LEU A 374 2.24 4.59 -20.35
CA LEU A 374 2.41 3.15 -20.57
C LEU A 374 1.17 2.52 -21.21
N LYS A 375 -0.01 2.78 -20.66
CA LYS A 375 -1.28 2.26 -21.17
C LYS A 375 -1.58 2.70 -22.61
N MET A 376 -1.11 3.88 -23.00
CA MET A 376 -1.25 4.43 -24.35
C MET A 376 -0.15 3.97 -25.31
N GLY A 377 0.85 3.24 -24.81
CA GLY A 377 2.01 2.84 -25.61
C GLY A 377 2.86 4.05 -26.03
N ALA A 378 3.06 5.01 -25.12
CA ALA A 378 3.84 6.20 -25.41
C ALA A 378 5.35 5.89 -25.54
N SER A 379 6.02 6.63 -26.39
CA SER A 379 7.48 6.62 -26.55
C SER A 379 8.15 7.67 -25.66
N LEU A 380 9.47 7.61 -25.53
CA LEU A 380 10.27 8.68 -24.91
C LEU A 380 10.09 10.02 -25.62
N ASP A 381 9.92 10.01 -26.97
CA ASP A 381 9.68 11.23 -27.76
C ASP A 381 8.32 11.87 -27.41
N ASP A 382 7.29 11.05 -27.19
CA ASP A 382 5.98 11.56 -26.77
C ASP A 382 6.08 12.27 -25.41
N LEU A 383 6.83 11.73 -24.46
CA LEU A 383 7.06 12.35 -23.15
C LEU A 383 7.92 13.61 -23.27
N ALA A 384 9.06 13.55 -24.00
CA ALA A 384 10.00 14.66 -24.16
C ALA A 384 9.37 15.87 -24.89
N THR A 385 8.41 15.64 -25.80
CA THR A 385 7.73 16.69 -26.56
C THR A 385 6.43 17.17 -25.93
N THR A 386 5.93 16.50 -24.87
CA THR A 386 4.74 16.93 -24.15
C THR A 386 5.04 18.16 -23.29
N MET A 387 4.25 19.23 -23.50
CA MET A 387 4.43 20.48 -22.76
C MET A 387 3.90 20.35 -21.32
N HIS A 388 4.77 20.48 -20.35
CA HIS A 388 4.41 20.50 -18.93
C HIS A 388 4.33 21.93 -18.37
N ALA A 389 3.48 22.12 -17.37
CA ALA A 389 3.41 23.41 -16.68
C ALA A 389 4.66 23.60 -15.79
N HIS A 390 5.17 24.84 -15.75
CA HIS A 390 6.35 25.21 -14.97
C HIS A 390 6.01 26.12 -13.78
N PRO A 391 6.55 25.87 -12.54
CA PRO A 391 7.32 24.70 -12.13
C PRO A 391 6.41 23.60 -11.53
N THR A 392 6.61 22.35 -11.93
CA THR A 392 5.86 21.20 -11.42
C THR A 392 6.77 19.97 -11.21
N PHE A 393 6.32 18.99 -10.45
CA PHE A 393 7.05 17.71 -10.31
C PHE A 393 7.00 16.86 -11.61
N PRO A 394 5.88 16.79 -12.36
CA PRO A 394 5.85 16.03 -13.62
C PRO A 394 6.86 16.46 -14.68
N GLU A 395 7.43 17.68 -14.63
CA GLU A 395 8.53 18.07 -15.53
C GLU A 395 9.74 17.12 -15.43
N THR A 396 9.89 16.38 -14.32
CA THR A 396 10.94 15.36 -14.17
C THR A 396 10.75 14.18 -15.11
N LEU A 397 9.52 13.90 -15.60
CA LEU A 397 9.27 12.89 -16.63
C LEU A 397 9.89 13.30 -17.97
N VAL A 398 9.73 14.57 -18.36
CA VAL A 398 10.33 15.12 -19.59
C VAL A 398 11.84 15.02 -19.53
N GLU A 399 12.42 15.54 -18.46
CA GLU A 399 13.88 15.54 -18.27
C GLU A 399 14.47 14.11 -18.23
N ALA A 400 13.73 13.14 -17.66
CA ALA A 400 14.15 11.75 -17.67
C ALA A 400 14.03 11.10 -19.04
N ALA A 401 13.01 11.45 -19.83
CA ALA A 401 12.90 11.01 -21.22
C ALA A 401 14.04 11.55 -22.08
N GLU A 402 14.35 12.84 -21.93
CA GLU A 402 15.52 13.47 -22.57
C GLU A 402 16.84 12.85 -22.10
N ALA A 403 16.96 12.50 -20.80
CA ALA A 403 18.16 11.84 -20.28
C ALA A 403 18.35 10.45 -20.88
N ALA A 404 17.29 9.66 -21.05
CA ALA A 404 17.37 8.36 -21.69
C ALA A 404 17.83 8.45 -23.15
N ARG A 405 17.52 9.55 -23.84
CA ARG A 405 17.92 9.86 -25.23
C ARG A 405 19.29 10.54 -25.30
N GLY A 406 19.91 10.89 -24.17
CA GLY A 406 21.18 11.64 -24.14
C GLY A 406 21.06 13.13 -24.47
N GLU A 407 19.85 13.69 -24.35
CA GLU A 407 19.50 15.08 -24.72
C GLU A 407 19.20 15.97 -23.51
N ALA A 408 19.23 15.43 -22.28
CA ALA A 408 18.89 16.17 -21.07
C ALA A 408 19.73 17.44 -20.89
N ILE A 409 19.06 18.50 -20.44
CA ILE A 409 19.69 19.80 -20.21
C ILE A 409 20.20 19.92 -18.77
N HIS A 410 19.44 19.44 -17.79
CA HIS A 410 19.70 19.62 -16.37
C HIS A 410 20.25 18.37 -15.69
N ALA A 411 19.92 17.17 -16.19
CA ALA A 411 20.47 15.91 -15.72
C ALA A 411 21.79 15.60 -16.45
N ARG A 412 22.92 15.54 -15.70
CA ARG A 412 24.25 15.22 -16.24
C ARG A 412 24.87 14.05 -15.47
#